data_3ce89ffd38fbc3a6290abe421e48207f
#
_entry.id   3ce89ffd38fbc3a6290abe421e48207f
#
_cell.length_a   1.000
_cell.length_b   1.000
_cell.length_c   1.000
_cell.angle_alpha   90.00
_cell.angle_beta   90.00
_cell.angle_gamma   90.00
#
_symmetry.space_group_name_H-M   'P 1'
#
loop_
_entity.id
_entity.type
_entity.pdbx_description
1 polymer ?
#
loop_
_entity_poly.entity_id
_entity_poly.type
_entity_poly.pdbx_seq_one_letter_code
_entity_poly.pdbx_strand_id
1 'polypeptide(L)'
;CQGDLNVFHQEYPTTAREAFVASGRSAFDSVILTKMWFEAEERERDFPPKRFDVPVNGFQNIGGVEKMRYFMDQSQDGEFVVFNPPQDGRHYRIGVDVAEGIMTETGHTDYSVVTVLDAETYEECGTWCARIDPDLLAWIIVTIGIWYNHALVAVENNNHGLLTLKFLSSIHQYDNIYIEKGLDERGQ
;
A
#
# COMPACT_ATOMS: atom_id res chain seq x y z
N CYS A 1 -22.57 -3.59 37.89
CA CYS A 1 -22.57 -3.19 36.46
C CYS A 1 -22.36 -4.44 35.63
N GLN A 2 -23.43 -4.98 35.08
CA GLN A 2 -23.34 -6.02 34.06
C GLN A 2 -23.05 -5.25 32.74
N GLY A 3 -21.77 -5.09 32.44
CA GLY A 3 -21.35 -4.58 31.15
C GLY A 3 -21.74 -5.61 30.08
N ASP A 4 -22.40 -5.15 29.03
CA ASP A 4 -22.71 -5.99 27.88
C ASP A 4 -21.37 -6.42 27.25
N LEU A 5 -21.08 -7.73 27.29
CA LEU A 5 -19.87 -8.31 26.73
C LEU A 5 -19.70 -7.98 25.24
N ASN A 6 -20.82 -7.79 24.53
CA ASN A 6 -20.80 -7.40 23.12
C ASN A 6 -20.27 -5.97 22.92
N VAL A 7 -20.61 -5.04 23.82
CA VAL A 7 -20.07 -3.68 23.79
C VAL A 7 -18.59 -3.67 24.13
N PHE A 8 -18.15 -4.52 25.06
CA PHE A 8 -16.74 -4.65 25.41
C PHE A 8 -15.91 -5.17 24.23
N HIS A 9 -16.37 -6.23 23.56
CA HIS A 9 -15.71 -6.78 22.38
C HIS A 9 -15.75 -5.82 21.17
N GLN A 10 -16.74 -4.94 21.11
CA GLN A 10 -16.82 -3.92 20.08
C GLN A 10 -15.76 -2.83 20.25
N GLU A 11 -15.47 -2.43 21.50
CA GLU A 11 -14.48 -1.36 21.77
C GLU A 11 -13.05 -1.90 21.96
N TYR A 12 -12.94 -3.16 22.39
CA TYR A 12 -11.65 -3.82 22.66
C TYR A 12 -11.62 -5.24 22.06
N PRO A 13 -11.62 -5.35 20.72
CA PRO A 13 -11.57 -6.65 20.07
C PRO A 13 -10.22 -7.32 20.33
N THR A 14 -10.25 -8.58 20.76
CA THR A 14 -9.05 -9.38 21.00
C THR A 14 -8.51 -10.03 19.72
N THR A 15 -9.34 -10.09 18.68
CA THR A 15 -8.99 -10.61 17.36
C THR A 15 -9.56 -9.70 16.26
N ALA A 16 -8.92 -9.68 15.10
CA ALA A 16 -9.45 -8.98 13.93
C ALA A 16 -10.89 -9.44 13.59
N ARG A 17 -11.20 -10.72 13.81
CA ARG A 17 -12.53 -11.28 13.60
C ARG A 17 -13.56 -10.67 14.57
N GLU A 18 -13.23 -10.47 15.82
CA GLU A 18 -14.13 -9.84 16.80
C GLU A 18 -14.40 -8.37 16.46
N ALA A 19 -13.39 -7.65 15.95
CA ALA A 19 -13.56 -6.27 15.51
C ALA A 19 -14.64 -6.10 14.43
N PHE A 20 -14.75 -7.07 13.52
CA PHE A 20 -15.73 -7.02 12.42
C PHE A 20 -17.09 -7.62 12.80
N VAL A 21 -17.16 -8.59 13.71
CA VAL A 21 -18.38 -9.33 14.04
C VAL A 21 -19.12 -8.70 15.23
N ALA A 22 -18.42 -8.05 16.15
CA ALA A 22 -19.00 -7.56 17.40
C ALA A 22 -19.71 -6.19 17.30
N SER A 23 -19.53 -5.44 16.19
CA SER A 23 -20.28 -4.21 16.00
C SER A 23 -21.72 -4.56 15.62
N GLY A 24 -22.67 -4.31 16.50
CA GLY A 24 -24.12 -4.60 16.30
C GLY A 24 -24.76 -3.87 15.12
N ARG A 25 -23.98 -3.18 14.29
CA ARG A 25 -24.27 -2.62 12.98
C ARG A 25 -23.06 -2.73 12.07
N SER A 26 -22.70 -3.94 11.70
CA SER A 26 -21.67 -4.13 10.67
C SER A 26 -22.12 -3.44 9.37
N ALA A 27 -21.27 -2.61 8.78
CA ALA A 27 -21.51 -2.03 7.45
C ALA A 27 -21.55 -3.11 6.36
N PHE A 28 -21.03 -4.29 6.65
CA PHE A 28 -20.94 -5.43 5.75
C PHE A 28 -21.67 -6.64 6.34
N ASP A 29 -22.22 -7.48 5.47
CA ASP A 29 -22.84 -8.74 5.86
C ASP A 29 -21.79 -9.70 6.44
N SER A 30 -21.99 -10.14 7.69
CA SER A 30 -21.04 -11.01 8.40
C SER A 30 -20.88 -12.38 7.74
N VAL A 31 -21.90 -12.90 7.07
CA VAL A 31 -21.85 -14.17 6.34
C VAL A 31 -20.94 -14.03 5.13
N ILE A 32 -21.08 -12.93 4.38
CA ILE A 32 -20.23 -12.62 3.22
C ILE A 32 -18.79 -12.45 3.67
N LEU A 33 -18.52 -11.68 4.74
CA LEU A 33 -17.18 -11.50 5.27
C LEU A 33 -16.55 -12.82 5.71
N THR A 34 -17.32 -13.68 6.39
CA THR A 34 -16.82 -15.01 6.81
C THR A 34 -16.47 -15.87 5.61
N LYS A 35 -17.29 -15.86 4.57
CA LYS A 35 -17.01 -16.59 3.32
C LYS A 35 -15.74 -16.07 2.64
N MET A 36 -15.61 -14.74 2.48
CA MET A 36 -14.42 -14.11 1.90
C MET A 36 -13.16 -14.46 2.69
N TRP A 37 -13.26 -14.51 4.02
CA TRP A 37 -12.13 -14.90 4.88
C TRP A 37 -11.66 -16.32 4.59
N PHE A 38 -12.58 -17.30 4.55
CA PHE A 38 -12.22 -18.68 4.23
C PHE A 38 -11.63 -18.82 2.81
N GLU A 39 -12.19 -18.14 1.83
CA GLU A 39 -11.67 -18.14 0.47
C GLU A 39 -10.24 -17.54 0.41
N ALA A 40 -9.97 -16.49 1.20
CA ALA A 40 -8.65 -15.90 1.30
C ALA A 40 -7.63 -16.84 1.97
N GLU A 41 -8.01 -17.51 3.07
CA GLU A 41 -7.15 -18.50 3.74
C GLU A 41 -6.84 -19.71 2.83
N GLU A 42 -7.83 -20.21 2.05
CA GLU A 42 -7.62 -21.27 1.08
C GLU A 42 -6.66 -20.85 -0.02
N ARG A 43 -6.85 -19.64 -0.54
CA ARG A 43 -5.98 -19.08 -1.58
C ARG A 43 -4.55 -18.89 -1.09
N GLU A 44 -4.35 -18.35 0.13
CA GLU A 44 -3.03 -18.18 0.72
C GLU A 44 -2.30 -19.52 0.95
N ARG A 45 -3.03 -20.55 1.35
CA ARG A 45 -2.48 -21.89 1.51
C ARG A 45 -2.04 -22.52 0.19
N ASP A 46 -2.86 -22.38 -0.86
CA ASP A 46 -2.62 -23.00 -2.16
C ASP A 46 -1.66 -22.19 -3.02
N PHE A 47 -1.66 -20.87 -2.84
CA PHE A 47 -0.80 -19.90 -3.54
C PHE A 47 -0.21 -18.89 -2.53
N PRO A 48 0.80 -19.30 -1.75
CA PRO A 48 1.38 -18.44 -0.74
C PRO A 48 1.97 -17.16 -1.38
N PRO A 49 1.74 -15.99 -0.77
CA PRO A 49 2.30 -14.74 -1.27
C PRO A 49 3.83 -14.78 -1.24
N LYS A 50 4.45 -14.11 -2.21
CA LYS A 50 5.89 -13.93 -2.25
C LYS A 50 6.25 -12.61 -1.59
N ARG A 51 7.41 -12.58 -0.91
CA ARG A 51 7.92 -11.38 -0.27
C ARG A 51 9.18 -10.90 -0.97
N PHE A 52 9.35 -9.58 -1.00
CA PHE A 52 10.48 -8.93 -1.64
C PHE A 52 11.00 -7.80 -0.77
N ASP A 53 12.32 -7.65 -0.74
CA ASP A 53 12.98 -6.44 -0.30
C ASP A 53 13.03 -5.44 -1.46
N VAL A 54 12.77 -4.18 -1.16
CA VAL A 54 12.84 -3.07 -2.12
C VAL A 54 13.93 -2.10 -1.68
N PRO A 55 15.18 -2.31 -2.10
CA PRO A 55 16.30 -1.46 -1.67
C PRO A 55 16.17 -0.02 -2.16
N VAL A 56 16.37 0.95 -1.26
CA VAL A 56 16.20 2.39 -1.52
C VAL A 56 17.48 3.12 -1.99
N ASN A 57 18.61 2.44 -2.14
CA ASN A 57 19.91 3.04 -2.50
C ASN A 57 20.55 2.34 -3.70
N GLY A 58 19.75 1.96 -4.68
CA GLY A 58 20.21 1.28 -5.88
C GLY A 58 20.84 2.25 -6.89
N PHE A 59 22.16 2.48 -6.81
CA PHE A 59 22.91 3.15 -7.87
C PHE A 59 23.71 2.12 -8.68
N GLN A 60 23.73 2.27 -9.99
CA GLN A 60 24.55 1.48 -10.89
C GLN A 60 25.46 2.40 -11.69
N ASN A 61 26.76 2.10 -11.70
CA ASN A 61 27.71 2.78 -12.57
C ASN A 61 27.63 2.20 -13.98
N ILE A 62 27.13 3.00 -14.93
CA ILE A 62 27.06 2.62 -16.34
C ILE A 62 27.91 3.63 -17.14
N GLY A 63 29.06 3.17 -17.63
CA GLY A 63 29.95 4.01 -18.45
C GLY A 63 30.53 5.21 -17.68
N GLY A 64 30.77 5.09 -16.38
CA GLY A 64 31.30 6.16 -15.53
C GLY A 64 30.26 7.12 -14.97
N VAL A 65 28.96 6.88 -15.21
CA VAL A 65 27.86 7.67 -14.70
C VAL A 65 27.05 6.83 -13.71
N GLU A 66 26.86 7.34 -12.50
CA GLU A 66 25.92 6.74 -11.54
C GLU A 66 24.48 6.96 -12.00
N LYS A 67 23.75 5.87 -12.21
CA LYS A 67 22.32 5.88 -12.53
C LYS A 67 21.52 5.21 -11.43
N MET A 68 20.33 5.72 -11.16
CA MET A 68 19.38 5.06 -10.28
C MET A 68 18.99 3.71 -10.85
N ARG A 69 19.00 2.68 -10.01
CA ARG A 69 18.56 1.34 -10.34
C ARG A 69 17.39 0.95 -9.47
N TYR A 70 16.25 0.68 -10.10
CA TYR A 70 15.06 0.18 -9.44
C TYR A 70 15.02 -1.33 -9.57
N PHE A 71 15.08 -2.05 -8.44
CA PHE A 71 15.05 -3.50 -8.41
C PHE A 71 14.48 -4.00 -7.09
N MET A 72 14.05 -5.25 -7.08
CA MET A 72 13.57 -5.95 -5.90
C MET A 72 14.25 -7.31 -5.84
N ASP A 73 14.55 -7.75 -4.62
CA ASP A 73 15.11 -9.06 -4.34
C ASP A 73 14.10 -9.90 -3.57
N GLN A 74 13.84 -11.13 -4.01
CA GLN A 74 12.97 -12.03 -3.28
C GLN A 74 13.59 -12.40 -1.94
N SER A 75 12.84 -12.20 -0.86
CA SER A 75 13.30 -12.40 0.52
C SER A 75 12.16 -13.01 1.35
N GLN A 76 12.48 -13.78 2.38
CA GLN A 76 11.46 -14.33 3.29
C GLN A 76 10.90 -13.26 4.22
N ASP A 77 11.71 -12.26 4.57
CA ASP A 77 11.38 -11.19 5.51
C ASP A 77 11.07 -9.86 4.79
N GLY A 78 10.96 -9.88 3.47
CA GLY A 78 10.73 -8.68 2.67
C GLY A 78 9.43 -7.96 3.02
N GLU A 79 9.46 -6.64 3.01
CA GLU A 79 8.33 -5.79 3.39
C GLU A 79 7.25 -5.71 2.32
N PHE A 80 7.60 -5.98 1.05
CA PHE A 80 6.65 -6.02 -0.05
C PHE A 80 6.09 -7.42 -0.23
N VAL A 81 4.80 -7.57 0.08
CA VAL A 81 4.04 -8.81 -0.06
C VAL A 81 3.34 -8.82 -1.41
N VAL A 82 3.59 -9.83 -2.23
CA VAL A 82 3.02 -9.97 -3.57
C VAL A 82 2.08 -11.16 -3.60
N PHE A 83 0.81 -10.89 -3.85
CA PHE A 83 -0.25 -11.88 -4.02
C PHE A 83 -0.36 -12.33 -5.49
N ASN A 84 -0.31 -11.36 -6.41
CA ASN A 84 -0.38 -11.57 -7.84
C ASN A 84 0.76 -10.80 -8.52
N PRO A 85 1.75 -11.48 -9.13
CA PRO A 85 2.81 -10.80 -9.87
C PRO A 85 2.25 -10.10 -11.13
N PRO A 86 2.95 -9.08 -11.65
CA PRO A 86 2.52 -8.40 -12.87
C PRO A 86 2.46 -9.36 -14.06
N GLN A 87 1.48 -9.13 -14.94
CA GLN A 87 1.30 -9.84 -16.20
C GLN A 87 1.47 -8.88 -17.36
N ASP A 88 2.09 -9.34 -18.43
CA ASP A 88 2.29 -8.53 -19.63
C ASP A 88 0.97 -8.00 -20.20
N GLY A 89 0.96 -6.72 -20.55
CA GLY A 89 -0.21 -6.05 -21.13
C GLY A 89 -1.32 -5.68 -20.14
N ARG A 90 -1.20 -6.02 -18.86
CA ARG A 90 -2.12 -5.59 -17.83
C ARG A 90 -1.77 -4.20 -17.29
N HIS A 91 -2.80 -3.47 -16.87
CA HIS A 91 -2.67 -2.17 -16.22
C HIS A 91 -2.88 -2.30 -14.71
N TYR A 92 -2.11 -1.52 -13.96
CA TYR A 92 -2.16 -1.52 -12.49
C TYR A 92 -2.33 -0.11 -11.95
N ARG A 93 -2.87 -0.03 -10.74
CA ARG A 93 -3.01 1.22 -9.98
C ARG A 93 -2.36 1.04 -8.62
N ILE A 94 -1.69 2.09 -8.16
CA ILE A 94 -1.06 2.12 -6.86
C ILE A 94 -1.71 3.23 -6.05
N GLY A 95 -2.27 2.86 -4.89
CA GLY A 95 -2.69 3.78 -3.85
C GLY A 95 -1.61 3.91 -2.79
N VAL A 96 -1.31 5.13 -2.36
CA VAL A 96 -0.29 5.39 -1.35
C VAL A 96 -0.87 6.24 -0.23
N ASP A 97 -0.80 5.70 0.98
CA ASP A 97 -1.03 6.41 2.24
C ASP A 97 0.33 6.75 2.85
N VAL A 98 0.59 8.05 3.04
CA VAL A 98 1.89 8.54 3.52
C VAL A 98 1.76 8.94 4.99
N ALA A 99 2.50 8.24 5.86
CA ALA A 99 2.55 8.57 7.28
C ALA A 99 3.12 9.95 7.54
N GLU A 100 2.51 10.68 8.47
CA GLU A 100 2.97 12.04 8.83
C GLU A 100 4.29 12.06 9.60
N GLY A 101 4.86 10.91 9.96
CA GLY A 101 6.14 10.83 10.70
C GLY A 101 6.07 11.43 12.11
N ILE A 102 4.88 11.80 12.58
CA ILE A 102 4.69 12.37 13.91
C ILE A 102 4.87 11.26 14.93
N MET A 103 5.88 11.42 15.81
CA MET A 103 5.96 10.57 16.99
C MET A 103 4.75 10.87 17.89
N THR A 104 3.87 9.89 18.04
CA THR A 104 2.80 9.98 19.04
C THR A 104 3.41 10.09 20.43
N GLU A 105 2.64 10.60 21.43
CA GLU A 105 3.09 10.67 22.84
C GLU A 105 3.51 9.30 23.38
N THR A 106 3.07 8.21 22.75
CA THR A 106 3.45 6.81 23.05
C THR A 106 4.72 6.35 22.35
N GLY A 107 5.39 7.22 21.56
CA GLY A 107 6.64 6.90 20.85
C GLY A 107 6.45 6.05 19.58
N HIS A 108 5.23 5.90 19.09
CA HIS A 108 4.94 5.20 17.84
C HIS A 108 4.78 6.20 16.69
N THR A 109 5.48 5.97 15.60
CA THR A 109 5.23 6.62 14.31
C THR A 109 4.28 5.76 13.50
N ASP A 110 3.43 6.39 12.67
CA ASP A 110 2.53 5.68 11.78
C ASP A 110 3.29 5.00 10.63
N TYR A 111 2.64 4.06 9.96
CA TYR A 111 3.18 3.35 8.81
C TYR A 111 2.72 3.99 7.51
N SER A 112 3.64 4.13 6.56
CA SER A 112 3.28 4.38 5.17
C SER A 112 2.90 3.07 4.49
N VAL A 113 1.89 3.11 3.63
CA VAL A 113 1.37 1.94 2.93
C VAL A 113 1.30 2.19 1.43
N VAL A 114 1.74 1.21 0.65
CA VAL A 114 1.65 1.19 -0.81
C VAL A 114 0.86 -0.04 -1.22
N THR A 115 -0.34 0.14 -1.80
CA THR A 115 -1.20 -0.95 -2.25
C THR A 115 -1.31 -0.96 -3.77
N VAL A 116 -1.10 -2.12 -4.36
CA VAL A 116 -1.21 -2.34 -5.81
C VAL A 116 -2.50 -3.07 -6.14
N LEU A 117 -3.28 -2.52 -7.07
CA LEU A 117 -4.51 -3.12 -7.58
C LEU A 117 -4.40 -3.37 -9.08
N ASP A 118 -4.93 -4.50 -9.53
CA ASP A 118 -5.23 -4.72 -10.94
C ASP A 118 -6.32 -3.74 -11.39
N ALA A 119 -6.08 -2.99 -12.47
CA ALA A 119 -6.99 -1.93 -12.90
C ALA A 119 -8.30 -2.43 -13.52
N GLU A 120 -8.36 -3.70 -13.89
CA GLU A 120 -9.52 -4.34 -14.51
C GLU A 120 -10.36 -5.12 -13.50
N THR A 121 -9.71 -5.92 -12.65
CA THR A 121 -10.40 -6.79 -11.67
C THR A 121 -10.60 -6.12 -10.31
N TYR A 122 -9.83 -5.07 -10.01
CA TYR A 122 -9.73 -4.42 -8.71
C TYR A 122 -9.23 -5.34 -7.59
N GLU A 123 -8.65 -6.50 -7.95
CA GLU A 123 -8.00 -7.37 -6.98
C GLU A 123 -6.69 -6.74 -6.48
N GLU A 124 -6.42 -6.92 -5.21
CA GLU A 124 -5.13 -6.55 -4.62
C GLU A 124 -4.04 -7.48 -5.15
N CYS A 125 -3.00 -6.88 -5.74
CA CYS A 125 -1.87 -7.60 -6.31
C CYS A 125 -0.67 -7.63 -5.38
N GLY A 126 -0.54 -6.63 -4.52
CA GLY A 126 0.52 -6.59 -3.53
C GLY A 126 0.41 -5.39 -2.61
N THR A 127 1.07 -5.49 -1.45
CA THR A 127 1.12 -4.42 -0.46
C THR A 127 2.50 -4.31 0.15
N TRP A 128 2.97 -3.09 0.32
CA TRP A 128 4.18 -2.74 1.07
C TRP A 128 3.78 -1.86 2.25
N CYS A 129 4.38 -2.11 3.41
CA CYS A 129 4.04 -1.38 4.63
C CYS A 129 5.25 -1.29 5.54
N ALA A 130 5.74 -0.08 5.77
CA ALA A 130 6.82 0.19 6.73
C ALA A 130 6.83 1.65 7.19
N ARG A 131 7.72 1.94 8.14
CA ARG A 131 8.07 3.30 8.56
C ARG A 131 9.25 3.77 7.74
N ILE A 132 9.05 4.82 6.96
CA ILE A 132 10.07 5.33 6.04
C ILE A 132 9.88 6.84 5.80
N ASP A 133 10.96 7.53 5.50
CA ASP A 133 10.90 8.94 5.14
C ASP A 133 10.26 9.12 3.74
N PRO A 134 9.55 10.24 3.49
CA PRO A 134 8.82 10.47 2.24
C PRO A 134 9.66 10.42 0.96
N ASP A 135 10.93 10.81 1.03
CA ASP A 135 11.87 10.74 -0.10
C ASP A 135 12.26 9.30 -0.44
N LEU A 136 12.49 8.48 0.58
CA LEU A 136 12.77 7.04 0.40
C LEU A 136 11.51 6.27 -0.01
N LEU A 137 10.34 6.68 0.50
CA LEU A 137 9.06 6.12 0.06
C LEU A 137 8.84 6.33 -1.45
N ALA A 138 9.21 7.49 -1.98
CA ALA A 138 9.15 7.74 -3.43
C ALA A 138 9.97 6.72 -4.22
N TRP A 139 11.13 6.30 -3.71
CA TRP A 139 11.93 5.23 -4.33
C TRP A 139 11.20 3.89 -4.37
N ILE A 140 10.59 3.50 -3.23
CA ILE A 140 9.77 2.27 -3.12
C ILE A 140 8.64 2.30 -4.16
N ILE A 141 7.89 3.40 -4.22
CA ILE A 141 6.75 3.56 -5.14
C ILE A 141 7.19 3.41 -6.59
N VAL A 142 8.29 4.06 -6.99
CA VAL A 142 8.81 3.97 -8.37
C VAL A 142 9.25 2.55 -8.71
N THR A 143 9.95 1.89 -7.79
CA THR A 143 10.39 0.51 -7.99
C THR A 143 9.19 -0.43 -8.22
N ILE A 144 8.20 -0.37 -7.34
CA ILE A 144 6.97 -1.15 -7.46
C ILE A 144 6.20 -0.77 -8.73
N GLY A 145 6.07 0.53 -9.02
CA GLY A 145 5.36 1.02 -10.17
C GLY A 145 5.95 0.57 -11.51
N ILE A 146 7.27 0.62 -11.64
CA ILE A 146 7.97 0.10 -12.83
C ILE A 146 7.74 -1.41 -12.98
N TRP A 147 7.85 -2.15 -11.90
CA TRP A 147 7.66 -3.60 -11.93
C TRP A 147 6.23 -3.98 -12.35
N TYR A 148 5.22 -3.22 -11.89
CA TYR A 148 3.81 -3.36 -12.28
C TYR A 148 3.48 -2.58 -13.57
N ASN A 149 4.28 -2.74 -14.61
CA ASN A 149 4.04 -2.20 -15.96
C ASN A 149 3.83 -0.68 -15.99
N HIS A 150 4.62 0.06 -15.19
CA HIS A 150 4.48 1.51 -15.08
C HIS A 150 3.10 1.95 -14.57
N ALA A 151 2.68 1.37 -13.43
CA ALA A 151 1.37 1.56 -12.82
C ALA A 151 0.99 3.03 -12.60
N LEU A 152 -0.30 3.35 -12.68
CA LEU A 152 -0.80 4.68 -12.30
C LEU A 152 -0.72 4.85 -10.78
N VAL A 153 0.01 5.85 -10.31
CA VAL A 153 0.24 6.13 -8.88
C VAL A 153 -0.67 7.24 -8.39
N ALA A 154 -1.44 6.99 -7.34
CA ALA A 154 -2.21 7.98 -6.60
C ALA A 154 -1.68 8.07 -5.16
N VAL A 155 -1.17 9.24 -4.78
CA VAL A 155 -0.66 9.52 -3.43
C VAL A 155 -1.68 10.38 -2.71
N GLU A 156 -1.96 10.06 -1.43
CA GLU A 156 -2.82 10.88 -0.60
C GLU A 156 -2.28 12.31 -0.48
N ASN A 157 -3.17 13.29 -0.67
CA ASN A 157 -2.81 14.71 -0.69
C ASN A 157 -2.75 15.30 0.73
N ASN A 158 -1.84 14.78 1.56
CA ASN A 158 -1.44 15.38 2.82
C ASN A 158 -0.05 16.05 2.71
N ASN A 159 0.44 16.68 3.77
CA ASN A 159 1.72 17.41 3.74
C ASN A 159 2.91 16.53 3.31
N HIS A 160 2.99 15.30 3.81
CA HIS A 160 4.06 14.36 3.48
C HIS A 160 3.85 13.73 2.11
N GLY A 161 2.60 13.51 1.69
CA GLY A 161 2.24 13.09 0.35
C GLY A 161 2.68 14.06 -0.73
N LEU A 162 2.56 15.37 -0.48
CA LEU A 162 3.08 16.40 -1.39
C LEU A 162 4.59 16.33 -1.55
N LEU A 163 5.32 16.04 -0.46
CA LEU A 163 6.77 15.85 -0.51
C LEU A 163 7.13 14.61 -1.34
N THR A 164 6.47 13.48 -1.08
CA THR A 164 6.62 12.24 -1.85
C THR A 164 6.34 12.48 -3.34
N LEU A 165 5.24 13.17 -3.69
CA LEU A 165 4.92 13.53 -5.08
C LEU A 165 6.01 14.36 -5.74
N LYS A 166 6.62 15.29 -5.01
CA LYS A 166 7.74 16.09 -5.52
C LYS A 166 8.95 15.22 -5.84
N PHE A 167 9.29 14.25 -4.98
CA PHE A 167 10.38 13.32 -5.25
C PHE A 167 10.06 12.40 -6.43
N LEU A 168 8.85 11.86 -6.51
CA LEU A 168 8.39 11.05 -7.65
C LEU A 168 8.58 11.77 -8.98
N SER A 169 8.09 13.00 -9.08
CA SER A 169 8.13 13.76 -10.34
C SER A 169 9.50 14.35 -10.67
N SER A 170 10.17 14.99 -9.68
CA SER A 170 11.36 15.79 -9.95
C SER A 170 12.65 14.99 -9.89
N ILE A 171 12.76 14.01 -9.01
CA ILE A 171 13.97 13.22 -8.80
C ILE A 171 13.92 11.92 -9.60
N HIS A 172 12.82 11.17 -9.45
CA HIS A 172 12.66 9.88 -10.11
C HIS A 172 12.08 9.98 -11.52
N GLN A 173 11.53 11.15 -11.90
CA GLN A 173 10.92 11.41 -13.21
C GLN A 173 9.84 10.38 -13.56
N TYR A 174 9.09 9.94 -12.54
CA TYR A 174 7.94 9.08 -12.74
C TYR A 174 6.76 9.93 -13.22
N ASP A 175 6.23 9.63 -14.40
CA ASP A 175 5.26 10.49 -15.10
C ASP A 175 3.82 9.99 -15.01
N ASN A 176 3.60 8.71 -14.65
CA ASN A 176 2.25 8.13 -14.53
C ASN A 176 1.66 8.36 -13.13
N ILE A 177 1.45 9.62 -12.78
CA ILE A 177 0.90 10.06 -11.48
C ILE A 177 -0.51 10.58 -11.67
N TYR A 178 -1.45 10.12 -10.83
CA TYR A 178 -2.80 10.65 -10.77
C TYR A 178 -2.80 12.07 -10.21
N ILE A 179 -3.35 13.01 -10.97
CA ILE A 179 -3.54 14.39 -10.54
C ILE A 179 -5.04 14.67 -10.57
N GLU A 180 -5.62 14.91 -9.41
CA GLU A 180 -6.99 15.38 -9.31
C GLU A 180 -7.10 16.77 -9.92
N LYS A 181 -7.92 16.91 -10.97
CA LYS A 181 -8.25 18.23 -11.49
C LYS A 181 -9.22 18.87 -10.51
N GLY A 182 -8.74 19.87 -9.77
CA GLY A 182 -9.64 20.73 -8.98
C GLY A 182 -10.77 21.23 -9.86
N LEU A 183 -12.01 21.07 -9.39
CA LEU A 183 -13.14 21.78 -9.98
C LEU A 183 -12.82 23.27 -9.87
N ASP A 184 -12.85 23.98 -10.99
CA ASP A 184 -12.77 25.43 -10.93
C ASP A 184 -13.95 25.96 -10.12
N GLU A 185 -13.87 27.19 -9.59
CA GLU A 185 -14.93 27.81 -8.79
C GLU A 185 -16.30 27.89 -9.49
N ARG A 186 -16.37 27.48 -10.76
CA ARG A 186 -17.56 27.44 -11.61
C ARG A 186 -18.15 26.06 -11.81
N GLY A 187 -17.52 24.99 -11.27
CA GLY A 187 -18.05 23.63 -11.38
C GLY A 187 -18.03 23.04 -12.79
N GLN A 188 -17.14 23.53 -13.66
CA GLN A 188 -16.95 23.02 -15.04
C GLN A 188 -15.65 22.22 -15.18
#